data_d6f7b4f731a654a9e959052e9c286b26
#
_entry.id   d6f7b4f731a654a9e959052e9c286b26
#
_cell.length_a   1.000
_cell.length_b   1.000
_cell.length_c   1.000
_cell.angle_alpha   90.00
_cell.angle_beta   90.00
_cell.angle_gamma   90.00
#
_symmetry.space_group_name_H-M   'P 1'
#
loop_
_entity.id
_entity.type
_entity.pdbx_description
1 polymer ?
#
loop_
_entity_poly.entity_id
_entity_poly.type
_entity_poly.pdbx_seq_one_letter_code
_entity_poly.pdbx_strand_id
1 'polypeptide(L)'
;VELAYYSDLAVRLVNSEEPARGTDSLTSVEAVRALFGESQSAARRATDADVTRLRSVRARLRAVFEAAASGDEVLAVDLLNALLIEFPVSPQISGHEFRDEDGRPKWHMHIADYAANAGAGYAATASMGLAFHLTELGADRLGICEAPPCRNAYLDTSTNRSRRYCSDRCATRANVAAYRARKRLDAERSASPPRRPSSDRPDRGARTGRTADTAHDSIPATDR
;
A
#
# COMPACT_ATOMS: atom_id res chain seq x y z
N VAL A 1 13.26 20.42 -4.47
CA VAL A 1 12.00 20.14 -3.77
C VAL A 1 12.05 18.67 -3.40
N GLU A 2 12.04 18.36 -2.09
CA GLU A 2 11.91 16.96 -1.68
C GLU A 2 10.46 16.50 -1.92
N LEU A 3 10.21 16.02 -3.12
CA LEU A 3 8.91 15.47 -3.53
C LEU A 3 8.46 14.34 -2.61
N ALA A 4 9.40 13.63 -1.98
CA ALA A 4 9.16 12.63 -0.94
C ALA A 4 8.37 13.19 0.27
N TYR A 5 8.61 14.44 0.66
CA TYR A 5 7.85 15.08 1.74
C TYR A 5 6.37 15.25 1.39
N TYR A 6 6.08 15.62 0.15
CA TYR A 6 4.69 15.83 -0.29
C TYR A 6 3.90 14.53 -0.40
N SER A 7 4.54 13.43 -0.80
CA SER A 7 3.87 12.13 -0.83
C SER A 7 3.54 11.61 0.58
N ASP A 8 4.35 11.96 1.59
CA ASP A 8 4.08 11.62 3.00
C ASP A 8 2.81 12.29 3.54
N LEU A 9 2.42 13.46 3.00
CA LEU A 9 1.17 14.12 3.37
C LEU A 9 -0.05 13.25 3.06
N ALA A 10 -0.05 12.54 1.94
CA ALA A 10 -1.12 11.60 1.60
C ALA A 10 -1.20 10.46 2.62
N VAL A 11 -0.05 9.88 3.00
CA VAL A 11 0.02 8.82 4.01
C VAL A 11 -0.46 9.32 5.39
N ARG A 12 -0.03 10.51 5.80
CA ARG A 12 -0.46 11.11 7.08
C ARG A 12 -1.98 11.30 7.12
N LEU A 13 -2.56 11.83 6.05
CA LEU A 13 -3.99 12.05 5.98
C LEU A 13 -4.75 10.73 6.01
N VAL A 14 -4.36 9.74 5.20
CA VAL A 14 -5.01 8.42 5.18
C VAL A 14 -4.94 7.76 6.55
N ASN A 15 -3.78 7.83 7.22
CA ASN A 15 -3.54 7.19 8.51
C ASN A 15 -4.07 7.99 9.71
N SER A 16 -4.69 9.16 9.49
CA SER A 16 -5.43 9.86 10.55
C SER A 16 -6.67 9.09 11.02
N GLU A 17 -7.07 8.05 10.30
CA GLU A 17 -8.11 7.11 10.67
C GLU A 17 -7.55 5.68 10.72
N GLU A 18 -7.86 4.95 11.77
CA GLU A 18 -7.60 3.51 11.90
C GLU A 18 -8.93 2.74 11.88
N PRO A 19 -9.47 2.35 10.70
CA PRO A 19 -10.80 1.74 10.57
C PRO A 19 -10.96 0.48 11.43
N ALA A 20 -9.92 -0.33 11.53
CA ALA A 20 -9.93 -1.57 12.31
C ALA A 20 -10.06 -1.35 13.84
N ARG A 21 -9.77 -0.15 14.31
CA ARG A 21 -9.89 0.25 15.73
C ARG A 21 -11.05 1.20 15.98
N GLY A 22 -11.71 1.67 14.90
CA GLY A 22 -12.76 2.67 14.98
C GLY A 22 -12.26 4.02 15.52
N THR A 23 -10.98 4.35 15.33
CA THR A 23 -10.39 5.61 15.80
C THR A 23 -10.18 6.57 14.64
N ASP A 24 -10.54 7.84 14.85
CA ASP A 24 -10.33 8.95 13.93
C ASP A 24 -9.68 10.09 14.70
N SER A 25 -8.48 10.48 14.33
CA SER A 25 -7.76 11.61 14.94
C SER A 25 -8.07 12.95 14.30
N LEU A 26 -8.73 12.97 13.13
CA LEU A 26 -9.10 14.20 12.41
C LEU A 26 -10.46 14.71 12.89
N THR A 27 -10.54 15.15 14.13
CA THR A 27 -11.80 15.51 14.79
C THR A 27 -12.00 17.01 15.03
N SER A 28 -10.95 17.83 14.86
CA SER A 28 -10.99 19.27 15.12
C SER A 28 -10.11 20.06 14.16
N VAL A 29 -10.24 21.37 14.17
CA VAL A 29 -9.36 22.28 13.42
C VAL A 29 -7.91 22.19 13.88
N GLU A 30 -7.66 21.91 15.15
CA GLU A 30 -6.32 21.69 15.69
C GLU A 30 -5.69 20.42 15.09
N ALA A 31 -6.47 19.36 14.92
CA ALA A 31 -6.01 18.17 14.25
C ALA A 31 -5.68 18.43 12.77
N VAL A 32 -6.48 19.28 12.09
CA VAL A 32 -6.17 19.74 10.72
C VAL A 32 -4.86 20.52 10.72
N ARG A 33 -4.66 21.47 11.66
CA ARG A 33 -3.42 22.25 11.77
C ARG A 33 -2.20 21.36 11.98
N ALA A 34 -2.33 20.31 12.76
CA ALA A 34 -1.24 19.36 13.02
C ALA A 34 -0.79 18.60 11.77
N LEU A 35 -1.67 18.38 10.79
CA LEU A 35 -1.31 17.74 9.51
C LEU A 35 -0.30 18.56 8.69
N PHE A 36 -0.31 19.90 8.81
CA PHE A 36 0.58 20.79 8.08
C PHE A 36 2.03 20.77 8.61
N GLY A 37 2.28 20.20 9.78
CA GLY A 37 3.62 20.13 10.37
C GLY A 37 4.22 21.54 10.55
N GLU A 38 5.35 21.79 9.90
CA GLU A 38 6.09 23.05 10.02
C GLU A 38 5.50 24.21 9.20
N SER A 39 4.57 23.94 8.25
CA SER A 39 3.94 24.99 7.44
C SER A 39 2.90 25.79 8.22
N GLN A 40 3.37 26.65 9.10
CA GLN A 40 2.51 27.42 9.98
C GLN A 40 1.56 28.39 9.25
N SER A 41 1.96 28.94 8.11
CA SER A 41 1.13 29.86 7.31
C SER A 41 -0.12 29.14 6.78
N ALA A 42 0.01 27.94 6.25
CA ALA A 42 -1.11 27.11 5.82
C ALA A 42 -1.96 26.63 7.00
N ALA A 43 -1.32 26.20 8.09
CA ALA A 43 -2.01 25.77 9.31
C ALA A 43 -2.92 26.85 9.91
N ARG A 44 -2.48 28.11 9.94
CA ARG A 44 -3.29 29.25 10.47
C ARG A 44 -4.56 29.52 9.66
N ARG A 45 -4.60 29.13 8.40
CA ARG A 45 -5.77 29.30 7.52
C ARG A 45 -6.82 28.20 7.70
N ALA A 46 -6.51 27.14 8.46
CA ALA A 46 -7.42 26.02 8.68
C ALA A 46 -8.66 26.42 9.49
N THR A 47 -9.81 25.94 9.06
CA THR A 47 -11.13 26.16 9.63
C THR A 47 -11.84 24.83 9.91
N ASP A 48 -12.98 24.86 10.62
CA ASP A 48 -13.78 23.65 10.88
C ASP A 48 -14.31 23.00 9.60
N ALA A 49 -14.57 23.78 8.53
CA ALA A 49 -14.97 23.26 7.24
C ALA A 49 -13.88 22.36 6.61
N ASP A 50 -12.61 22.59 6.95
CA ASP A 50 -11.51 21.78 6.44
C ASP A 50 -11.46 20.39 7.08
N VAL A 51 -12.02 20.18 8.28
CA VAL A 51 -12.18 18.88 8.91
C VAL A 51 -13.03 17.96 8.01
N THR A 52 -14.21 18.44 7.62
CA THR A 52 -15.14 17.67 6.75
C THR A 52 -14.51 17.44 5.37
N ARG A 53 -13.90 18.49 4.79
CA ARG A 53 -13.23 18.39 3.49
C ARG A 53 -12.12 17.36 3.50
N LEU A 54 -11.21 17.41 4.47
CA LEU A 54 -10.08 16.50 4.53
C LEU A 54 -10.50 15.07 4.88
N ARG A 55 -11.58 14.85 5.61
CA ARG A 55 -12.16 13.51 5.77
C ARG A 55 -12.64 12.92 4.44
N SER A 56 -13.27 13.74 3.58
CA SER A 56 -13.67 13.31 2.24
C SER A 56 -12.47 13.00 1.36
N VAL A 57 -11.46 13.88 1.35
CA VAL A 57 -10.19 13.66 0.62
C VAL A 57 -9.48 12.41 1.12
N ARG A 58 -9.45 12.19 2.45
CA ARG A 58 -8.87 11.00 3.08
C ARG A 58 -9.48 9.72 2.55
N ALA A 59 -10.79 9.64 2.48
CA ALA A 59 -11.49 8.46 1.97
C ALA A 59 -11.11 8.15 0.51
N ARG A 60 -10.98 9.18 -0.31
CA ARG A 60 -10.59 9.06 -1.73
C ARG A 60 -9.11 8.66 -1.88
N LEU A 61 -8.20 9.26 -1.11
CA LEU A 61 -6.80 8.85 -1.09
C LEU A 61 -6.64 7.41 -0.60
N ARG A 62 -7.42 6.99 0.41
CA ARG A 62 -7.43 5.59 0.86
C ARG A 62 -7.81 4.64 -0.27
N ALA A 63 -8.82 5.00 -1.08
CA ALA A 63 -9.21 4.20 -2.24
C ALA A 63 -8.08 4.07 -3.28
N VAL A 64 -7.27 5.12 -3.48
CA VAL A 64 -6.06 5.05 -4.34
C VAL A 64 -5.09 3.99 -3.81
N PHE A 65 -4.76 4.03 -2.51
CA PHE A 65 -3.86 3.04 -1.90
C PHE A 65 -4.43 1.61 -1.94
N GLU A 66 -5.74 1.44 -1.75
CA GLU A 66 -6.39 0.14 -1.79
C GLU A 66 -6.42 -0.44 -3.20
N ALA A 67 -6.70 0.37 -4.22
CA ALA A 67 -6.63 -0.04 -5.62
C ALA A 67 -5.21 -0.46 -6.01
N ALA A 68 -4.20 0.36 -5.69
CA ALA A 68 -2.81 0.02 -5.95
C ALA A 68 -2.38 -1.27 -5.21
N ALA A 69 -2.73 -1.41 -3.93
CA ALA A 69 -2.40 -2.59 -3.13
C ALA A 69 -3.10 -3.88 -3.62
N SER A 70 -4.23 -3.77 -4.33
CA SER A 70 -4.90 -4.91 -4.98
C SER A 70 -4.36 -5.22 -6.37
N GLY A 71 -3.43 -4.42 -6.90
CA GLY A 71 -2.85 -4.56 -8.23
C GLY A 71 -3.68 -3.90 -9.34
N ASP A 72 -4.72 -3.14 -9.01
CA ASP A 72 -5.51 -2.38 -9.99
C ASP A 72 -4.90 -0.99 -10.18
N GLU A 73 -3.80 -0.95 -10.95
CA GLU A 73 -3.06 0.28 -11.22
C GLU A 73 -3.87 1.31 -12.00
N VAL A 74 -4.72 0.86 -12.91
CA VAL A 74 -5.56 1.74 -13.74
C VAL A 74 -6.55 2.48 -12.85
N LEU A 75 -7.25 1.75 -11.99
CA LEU A 75 -8.17 2.36 -11.03
C LEU A 75 -7.44 3.32 -10.07
N ALA A 76 -6.25 2.94 -9.58
CA ALA A 76 -5.48 3.82 -8.70
C ALA A 76 -5.13 5.15 -9.38
N VAL A 77 -4.70 5.10 -10.64
CA VAL A 77 -4.39 6.28 -11.46
C VAL A 77 -5.64 7.13 -11.70
N ASP A 78 -6.77 6.52 -12.08
CA ASP A 78 -8.03 7.23 -12.35
C ASP A 78 -8.55 7.95 -11.09
N LEU A 79 -8.50 7.29 -9.95
CA LEU A 79 -8.88 7.88 -8.66
C LEU A 79 -7.97 9.05 -8.27
N LEU A 80 -6.67 8.92 -8.50
CA LEU A 80 -5.71 9.99 -8.24
C LEU A 80 -5.89 11.16 -9.20
N ASN A 81 -6.11 10.90 -10.50
CA ASN A 81 -6.40 11.94 -11.49
C ASN A 81 -7.66 12.73 -11.15
N ALA A 82 -8.70 12.08 -10.63
CA ALA A 82 -9.91 12.77 -10.16
C ALA A 82 -9.61 13.75 -9.01
N LEU A 83 -8.67 13.43 -8.12
CA LEU A 83 -8.20 14.33 -7.06
C LEU A 83 -7.37 15.49 -7.63
N LEU A 84 -6.47 15.23 -8.59
CA LEU A 84 -5.64 16.25 -9.23
C LEU A 84 -6.48 17.26 -10.02
N ILE A 85 -7.55 16.82 -10.66
CA ILE A 85 -8.49 17.70 -11.40
C ILE A 85 -9.27 18.58 -10.43
N GLU A 86 -9.76 18.03 -9.33
CA GLU A 86 -10.57 18.78 -8.33
C GLU A 86 -9.71 19.75 -7.51
N PHE A 87 -8.46 19.38 -7.21
CA PHE A 87 -7.53 20.17 -6.42
C PHE A 87 -6.29 20.51 -7.24
N PRO A 88 -6.41 21.44 -8.20
CA PRO A 88 -5.30 21.77 -9.08
C PRO A 88 -4.17 22.48 -8.32
N VAL A 89 -2.94 22.25 -8.76
CA VAL A 89 -1.76 22.94 -8.25
C VAL A 89 -1.50 24.21 -9.02
N SER A 90 -0.92 25.21 -8.34
CA SER A 90 -0.44 26.48 -8.92
C SER A 90 1.02 26.67 -8.51
N PRO A 91 1.99 26.04 -9.19
CA PRO A 91 3.38 26.10 -8.79
C PRO A 91 3.94 27.53 -8.85
N GLN A 92 4.66 27.92 -7.80
CA GLN A 92 5.32 29.22 -7.71
C GLN A 92 6.71 29.10 -7.09
N ILE A 93 7.63 29.94 -7.54
CA ILE A 93 8.96 30.04 -6.97
C ILE A 93 8.94 31.06 -5.83
N SER A 94 9.46 30.67 -4.67
CA SER A 94 9.58 31.52 -3.49
C SER A 94 10.98 31.47 -2.88
N GLY A 95 11.37 32.53 -2.21
CA GLY A 95 12.67 32.64 -1.53
C GLY A 95 12.56 33.21 -0.10
N HIS A 96 11.36 33.16 0.51
CA HIS A 96 11.08 33.86 1.76
C HIS A 96 11.45 33.09 3.04
N GLU A 97 11.55 31.76 2.99
CA GLU A 97 11.74 30.93 4.19
C GLU A 97 13.22 30.63 4.49
N PHE A 98 14.03 30.49 3.47
CA PHE A 98 15.42 30.06 3.60
C PHE A 98 16.39 31.00 2.93
N ARG A 99 17.55 31.20 3.56
CA ARG A 99 18.69 31.91 2.98
C ARG A 99 19.91 31.00 2.96
N ASP A 100 20.78 31.19 1.96
CA ASP A 100 22.08 30.54 1.90
C ASP A 100 23.08 31.22 2.87
N GLU A 101 24.30 30.69 2.93
CA GLU A 101 25.38 31.20 3.78
C GLU A 101 25.76 32.66 3.46
N ASP A 102 25.51 33.11 2.22
CA ASP A 102 25.73 34.48 1.76
C ASP A 102 24.54 35.40 2.02
N GLY A 103 23.46 34.89 2.64
CA GLY A 103 22.25 35.66 2.93
C GLY A 103 21.31 35.84 1.73
N ARG A 104 21.57 35.15 0.60
CA ARG A 104 20.70 35.18 -0.59
C ARG A 104 19.48 34.30 -0.41
N PRO A 105 18.33 34.62 -1.03
CA PRO A 105 17.16 33.75 -1.02
C PRO A 105 17.47 32.38 -1.57
N LYS A 106 17.17 31.31 -0.80
CA LYS A 106 17.20 29.94 -1.30
C LYS A 106 15.89 29.66 -2.02
N TRP A 107 15.91 29.72 -3.33
CA TRP A 107 14.72 29.51 -4.16
C TRP A 107 14.16 28.10 -3.99
N HIS A 108 12.86 28.01 -3.75
CA HIS A 108 12.12 26.77 -3.64
C HIS A 108 10.72 26.90 -4.24
N MET A 109 10.06 25.78 -4.51
CA MET A 109 8.76 25.76 -5.16
C MET A 109 7.65 25.57 -4.12
N HIS A 110 6.64 26.43 -4.18
CA HIS A 110 5.35 26.25 -3.55
C HIS A 110 4.36 25.69 -4.56
N ILE A 111 3.54 24.71 -4.18
CA ILE A 111 2.67 23.99 -5.09
C ILE A 111 1.22 24.52 -5.03
N ALA A 112 0.76 24.99 -3.85
CA ALA A 112 -0.64 25.28 -3.61
C ALA A 112 -0.91 26.50 -2.72
N ASP A 113 -0.05 27.52 -2.74
CA ASP A 113 -0.20 28.73 -1.91
C ASP A 113 -1.49 29.51 -2.19
N TYR A 114 -1.99 29.46 -3.42
CA TYR A 114 -3.21 30.13 -3.86
C TYR A 114 -4.47 29.27 -3.78
N ALA A 115 -4.39 28.11 -3.13
CA ALA A 115 -5.60 27.30 -2.90
C ALA A 115 -6.66 28.09 -2.11
N ALA A 116 -7.91 27.88 -2.45
CA ALA A 116 -9.06 28.63 -1.90
C ALA A 116 -9.16 28.54 -0.38
N ASN A 117 -8.67 27.46 0.23
CA ASN A 117 -8.64 27.22 1.67
C ASN A 117 -7.53 26.23 2.05
N ALA A 118 -7.26 26.06 3.34
CA ALA A 118 -6.19 25.21 3.83
C ALA A 118 -6.38 23.73 3.41
N GLY A 119 -7.60 23.21 3.52
CA GLY A 119 -7.88 21.81 3.14
C GLY A 119 -7.69 21.53 1.65
N ALA A 120 -8.08 22.47 0.77
CA ALA A 120 -7.83 22.34 -0.67
C ALA A 120 -6.34 22.39 -0.99
N GLY A 121 -5.58 23.27 -0.32
CA GLY A 121 -4.12 23.33 -0.47
C GLY A 121 -3.44 22.03 -0.03
N TYR A 122 -3.88 21.48 1.10
CA TYR A 122 -3.38 20.20 1.57
C TYR A 122 -3.68 19.07 0.57
N ALA A 123 -4.93 18.99 0.09
CA ALA A 123 -5.35 18.00 -0.88
C ALA A 123 -4.54 18.08 -2.18
N ALA A 124 -4.36 19.29 -2.73
CA ALA A 124 -3.56 19.53 -3.93
C ALA A 124 -2.11 19.07 -3.76
N THR A 125 -1.48 19.45 -2.65
CA THR A 125 -0.08 19.10 -2.37
C THR A 125 0.10 17.60 -2.12
N ALA A 126 -0.80 16.98 -1.35
CA ALA A 126 -0.75 15.55 -1.08
C ALA A 126 -0.98 14.71 -2.35
N SER A 127 -1.97 15.08 -3.16
CA SER A 127 -2.27 14.37 -4.41
C SER A 127 -1.14 14.52 -5.43
N MET A 128 -0.55 15.71 -5.56
CA MET A 128 0.58 15.94 -6.44
C MET A 128 1.82 15.18 -5.99
N GLY A 129 2.13 15.18 -4.68
CA GLY A 129 3.22 14.39 -4.13
C GLY A 129 3.05 12.89 -4.40
N LEU A 130 1.82 12.38 -4.24
CA LEU A 130 1.52 10.99 -4.54
C LEU A 130 1.64 10.66 -6.03
N ALA A 131 1.23 11.60 -6.93
CA ALA A 131 1.39 11.46 -8.37
C ALA A 131 2.86 11.37 -8.76
N PHE A 132 3.73 12.23 -8.21
CA PHE A 132 5.18 12.14 -8.41
C PHE A 132 5.74 10.80 -7.93
N HIS A 133 5.33 10.35 -6.75
CA HIS A 133 5.77 9.05 -6.23
C HIS A 133 5.39 7.91 -7.18
N LEU A 134 4.16 7.91 -7.66
CA LEU A 134 3.64 6.90 -8.58
C LEU A 134 4.37 6.92 -9.93
N THR A 135 4.61 8.10 -10.50
CA THR A 135 5.28 8.23 -11.81
C THR A 135 6.77 7.89 -11.76
N GLU A 136 7.45 8.17 -10.65
CA GLU A 136 8.89 7.88 -10.49
C GLU A 136 9.17 6.44 -10.05
N LEU A 137 8.33 5.87 -9.20
CA LEU A 137 8.61 4.60 -8.55
C LEU A 137 7.65 3.47 -8.92
N GLY A 138 6.48 3.79 -9.45
CA GLY A 138 5.42 2.85 -9.81
C GLY A 138 4.28 2.77 -8.79
N ALA A 139 3.10 2.35 -9.27
CA ALA A 139 1.91 2.19 -8.44
C ALA A 139 2.06 1.05 -7.41
N ASP A 140 2.86 0.05 -7.70
CA ASP A 140 3.19 -1.09 -6.85
C ASP A 140 3.94 -0.71 -5.55
N ARG A 141 4.35 0.58 -5.45
CA ARG A 141 4.97 1.15 -4.25
C ARG A 141 3.96 1.71 -3.24
N LEU A 142 2.70 1.83 -3.62
CA LEU A 142 1.63 2.24 -2.75
C LEU A 142 1.03 1.00 -2.09
N GLY A 143 1.06 0.93 -0.75
CA GLY A 143 0.60 -0.26 -0.06
C GLY A 143 -0.30 0.00 1.14
N ILE A 144 -1.05 -1.04 1.50
CA ILE A 144 -1.81 -1.14 2.75
C ILE A 144 -1.15 -2.17 3.65
N CYS A 145 -0.97 -1.85 4.91
CA CYS A 145 -0.26 -2.69 5.88
C CYS A 145 -0.89 -4.09 6.00
N GLU A 146 -0.04 -5.13 5.81
CA GLU A 146 -0.46 -6.53 5.86
C GLU A 146 -0.48 -7.13 7.29
N ALA A 147 -0.15 -6.36 8.32
CA ALA A 147 -0.17 -6.83 9.71
C ALA A 147 -1.55 -6.65 10.36
N PRO A 148 -2.43 -7.66 10.44
CA PRO A 148 -3.75 -7.51 11.05
C PRO A 148 -3.66 -7.02 12.51
N PRO A 149 -4.61 -6.19 12.99
CA PRO A 149 -5.73 -5.60 12.24
C PRO A 149 -5.39 -4.27 11.53
N CYS A 150 -4.12 -3.89 11.43
CA CYS A 150 -3.68 -2.63 10.83
C CYS A 150 -4.06 -2.54 9.35
N ARG A 151 -4.59 -1.37 8.95
CA ARG A 151 -4.93 -1.03 7.57
C ARG A 151 -4.31 0.30 7.15
N ASN A 152 -3.19 0.69 7.78
CA ASN A 152 -2.50 1.92 7.46
C ASN A 152 -1.86 1.85 6.07
N ALA A 153 -1.97 2.96 5.34
CA ALA A 153 -1.26 3.15 4.09
C ALA A 153 0.24 3.34 4.34
N TYR A 154 1.06 2.98 3.37
CA TYR A 154 2.49 3.29 3.36
C TYR A 154 2.99 3.47 1.92
N LEU A 155 4.16 4.10 1.80
CA LEU A 155 4.92 4.18 0.55
C LEU A 155 6.15 3.28 0.68
N ASP A 156 6.39 2.45 -0.32
CA ASP A 156 7.59 1.62 -0.37
C ASP A 156 8.71 2.37 -1.10
N THR A 157 9.62 2.94 -0.32
CA THR A 157 10.83 3.59 -0.81
C THR A 157 12.05 2.66 -0.76
N SER A 158 11.86 1.36 -0.43
CA SER A 158 12.96 0.41 -0.35
C SER A 158 13.51 0.06 -1.73
N THR A 159 14.81 -0.19 -1.80
CA THR A 159 15.49 -0.58 -3.05
C THR A 159 14.89 -1.86 -3.67
N ASN A 160 14.51 -2.80 -2.82
CA ASN A 160 14.10 -4.15 -3.24
C ASN A 160 12.57 -4.32 -3.36
N ARG A 161 11.77 -3.27 -3.27
CA ARG A 161 10.29 -3.35 -3.32
C ARG A 161 9.73 -4.36 -2.30
N SER A 162 10.27 -4.37 -1.09
CA SER A 162 10.00 -5.44 -0.11
C SER A 162 9.18 -5.02 1.08
N ARG A 163 8.75 -3.75 1.14
CA ARG A 163 7.96 -3.25 2.27
C ARG A 163 6.54 -3.80 2.21
N ARG A 164 6.11 -4.43 3.31
CA ARG A 164 4.77 -5.01 3.48
C ARG A 164 4.01 -4.40 4.67
N TYR A 165 4.70 -3.65 5.50
CA TYR A 165 4.17 -3.13 6.76
C TYR A 165 4.43 -1.63 6.86
N CYS A 166 3.47 -0.91 7.45
CA CYS A 166 3.59 0.54 7.62
C CYS A 166 4.68 0.95 8.62
N SER A 167 5.08 0.05 9.53
CA SER A 167 6.09 0.30 10.57
C SER A 167 6.76 -0.97 11.05
N ASP A 168 7.93 -0.84 11.70
CA ASP A 168 8.67 -1.95 12.34
C ASP A 168 7.84 -2.65 13.40
N ARG A 169 7.01 -1.91 14.14
CA ARG A 169 6.08 -2.47 15.12
C ARG A 169 5.08 -3.44 14.45
N CYS A 170 4.57 -3.09 13.29
CA CYS A 170 3.68 -3.96 12.52
C CYS A 170 4.42 -5.18 11.96
N ALA A 171 5.63 -5.00 11.45
CA ALA A 171 6.49 -6.08 10.97
C ALA A 171 6.77 -7.09 12.09
N THR A 172 7.19 -6.61 13.26
CA THR A 172 7.46 -7.46 14.44
C THR A 172 6.22 -8.24 14.87
N ARG A 173 5.06 -7.56 14.95
CA ARG A 173 3.79 -8.20 15.31
C ARG A 173 3.41 -9.32 14.34
N ALA A 174 3.51 -9.08 13.03
CA ALA A 174 3.21 -10.06 12.00
C ALA A 174 4.16 -11.26 12.07
N ASN A 175 5.46 -11.03 12.24
CA ASN A 175 6.47 -12.08 12.36
C ASN A 175 6.24 -12.97 13.60
N VAL A 176 5.91 -12.37 14.75
CA VAL A 176 5.58 -13.12 15.96
C VAL A 176 4.31 -13.95 15.77
N ALA A 177 3.28 -13.39 15.14
CA ALA A 177 2.04 -14.12 14.84
C ALA A 177 2.30 -15.32 13.92
N ALA A 178 3.08 -15.12 12.84
CA ALA A 178 3.46 -16.18 11.91
C ALA A 178 4.30 -17.29 12.60
N TYR A 179 5.24 -16.93 13.46
CA TYR A 179 6.02 -17.88 14.25
C TYR A 179 5.11 -18.73 15.15
N ARG A 180 4.21 -18.09 15.89
CA ARG A 180 3.26 -18.78 16.78
C ARG A 180 2.32 -19.72 16.02
N ALA A 181 1.87 -19.32 14.83
CA ALA A 181 1.04 -20.15 13.97
C ALA A 181 1.78 -21.40 13.49
N ARG A 182 3.02 -21.25 12.99
CA ARG A 182 3.87 -22.41 12.60
C ARG A 182 4.08 -23.37 13.75
N LYS A 183 4.45 -22.86 14.92
CA LYS A 183 4.68 -23.71 16.12
C LYS A 183 3.44 -24.52 16.52
N ARG A 184 2.23 -23.94 16.35
CA ARG A 184 0.97 -24.68 16.62
C ARG A 184 0.75 -25.80 15.62
N LEU A 185 0.94 -25.52 14.31
CA LEU A 185 0.80 -26.53 13.25
C LEU A 185 1.80 -27.69 13.41
N ASP A 186 3.03 -27.41 13.81
CA ASP A 186 4.04 -28.43 14.08
C ASP A 186 3.66 -29.30 15.28
N ALA A 187 3.13 -28.72 16.36
CA ALA A 187 2.63 -29.46 17.50
C ALA A 187 1.43 -30.38 17.16
N GLU A 188 0.50 -29.88 16.34
CA GLU A 188 -0.65 -30.65 15.84
C GLU A 188 -0.20 -31.82 14.94
N ARG A 189 0.77 -31.60 14.06
CA ARG A 189 1.37 -32.68 13.24
C ARG A 189 2.06 -33.74 14.09
N SER A 190 2.77 -33.34 15.11
CA SER A 190 3.47 -34.26 16.03
C SER A 190 2.51 -35.03 16.94
N ALA A 191 1.32 -34.48 17.21
CA ALA A 191 0.28 -35.13 18.02
C ALA A 191 -0.62 -36.09 17.21
N SER A 192 -0.59 -36.01 15.86
CA SER A 192 -1.35 -36.94 15.01
C SER A 192 -0.68 -38.32 15.00
N PRO A 193 -1.40 -39.43 15.33
CA PRO A 193 -0.83 -40.75 15.31
C PRO A 193 -0.40 -41.14 13.89
N PRO A 194 0.70 -41.91 13.73
CA PRO A 194 1.15 -42.34 12.41
C PRO A 194 0.04 -43.14 11.73
N ARG A 195 -0.30 -42.77 10.50
CA ARG A 195 -1.22 -43.55 9.67
C ARG A 195 -0.69 -44.96 9.57
N ARG A 196 -1.44 -45.93 10.13
CA ARG A 196 -1.15 -47.35 9.93
C ARG A 196 -1.09 -47.65 8.46
N PRO A 197 -0.03 -48.31 7.96
CA PRO A 197 -0.04 -48.79 6.59
C PRO A 197 -1.20 -49.75 6.44
N SER A 198 -2.05 -49.52 5.43
CA SER A 198 -3.12 -50.43 5.07
C SER A 198 -2.49 -51.79 4.66
N SER A 199 -2.67 -52.83 5.49
CA SER A 199 -2.31 -54.17 5.18
C SER A 199 -3.40 -54.81 4.31
N ASP A 200 -3.63 -54.27 3.12
CA ASP A 200 -4.38 -54.96 2.06
C ASP A 200 -3.39 -55.40 0.97
N ARG A 201 -2.82 -56.54 1.25
CA ARG A 201 -2.13 -57.32 0.24
C ARG A 201 -3.14 -58.36 -0.29
N PRO A 202 -3.71 -58.22 -1.48
CA PRO A 202 -4.50 -59.30 -2.05
C PRO A 202 -3.57 -60.48 -2.38
N ASP A 203 -3.92 -61.62 -1.79
CA ASP A 203 -3.40 -62.94 -2.06
C ASP A 203 -3.50 -63.21 -3.59
N ARG A 204 -2.34 -63.34 -4.24
CA ARG A 204 -2.28 -63.84 -5.65
C ARG A 204 -2.15 -65.34 -5.59
N GLY A 205 -3.30 -66.01 -5.55
CA GLY A 205 -3.43 -67.40 -5.86
C GLY A 205 -2.97 -67.68 -7.31
N ALA A 206 -2.10 -68.64 -7.39
CA ALA A 206 -1.56 -69.19 -8.64
C ALA A 206 -2.67 -69.72 -9.58
N ARG A 207 -2.56 -69.41 -10.89
CA ARG A 207 -3.02 -70.34 -11.94
C ARG A 207 -2.17 -70.21 -13.20
N THR A 208 -1.65 -71.36 -13.52
CA THR A 208 -0.93 -71.82 -14.67
C THR A 208 -1.74 -71.68 -15.99
N GLY A 209 -1.03 -71.48 -17.12
CA GLY A 209 -1.41 -72.10 -18.34
C GLY A 209 -1.47 -71.23 -19.59
N ARG A 210 -0.44 -71.28 -20.41
CA ARG A 210 -0.39 -71.71 -21.82
C ARG A 210 -0.75 -70.73 -22.96
N THR A 211 0.28 -70.57 -23.81
CA THR A 211 0.37 -70.55 -25.27
C THR A 211 -0.11 -69.39 -26.10
N ALA A 212 0.90 -68.79 -26.78
CA ALA A 212 1.04 -68.60 -28.26
C ALA A 212 -0.09 -67.80 -28.94
N ASP A 213 0.15 -66.84 -29.77
CA ASP A 213 0.81 -66.82 -31.07
C ASP A 213 0.71 -65.45 -31.73
N THR A 214 1.75 -65.06 -32.38
CA THR A 214 1.90 -64.35 -33.67
C THR A 214 1.15 -63.06 -34.02
N ALA A 215 2.00 -62.16 -34.45
CA ALA A 215 2.04 -61.39 -35.69
C ALA A 215 1.46 -60.01 -35.81
N HIS A 216 2.37 -59.14 -36.21
CA HIS A 216 2.34 -58.19 -37.36
C HIS A 216 1.22 -57.10 -37.32
N ASP A 217 1.41 -55.87 -37.51
CA ASP A 217 2.15 -55.15 -38.55
C ASP A 217 1.97 -53.65 -38.41
N SER A 218 3.00 -52.92 -38.77
CA SER A 218 2.96 -51.66 -39.51
C SER A 218 2.47 -50.34 -38.91
N ILE A 219 3.44 -49.46 -38.80
CA ILE A 219 3.43 -47.99 -38.89
C ILE A 219 2.79 -47.52 -40.24
N PRO A 220 2.21 -46.31 -40.35
CA PRO A 220 3.07 -45.20 -40.68
C PRO A 220 2.68 -43.82 -40.06
N ALA A 221 3.71 -42.99 -40.05
CA ALA A 221 3.71 -41.56 -39.87
C ALA A 221 2.97 -40.77 -40.99
N THR A 222 2.52 -39.58 -40.67
CA THR A 222 2.58 -38.31 -41.45
C THR A 222 1.93 -37.22 -40.60
N ASP A 223 2.65 -36.20 -40.22
CA ASP A 223 3.01 -34.96 -40.93
C ASP A 223 1.83 -33.99 -41.17
N ARG A 224 1.76 -32.95 -40.39
CA ARG A 224 1.76 -31.53 -40.74
C ARG A 224 1.58 -30.65 -39.50
#